data_adf4093890444d05e8c04ff00e40e127
#
_entry.id   adf4093890444d05e8c04ff00e40e127
#
_cell.length_a   1.000
_cell.length_b   1.000
_cell.length_c   1.000
_cell.angle_alpha   90.00
_cell.angle_beta   90.00
_cell.angle_gamma   90.00
#
_symmetry.space_group_name_H-M   'P 1'
#
loop_
_entity.id
_entity.type
_entity.pdbx_description
1 polymer ?
#
loop_
_entity_poly.entity_id
_entity_poly.type
_entity_poly.pdbx_seq_one_letter_code
_entity_poly.pdbx_strand_id
1 'polypeptide(L)'
;RKFFMTEEEGGIREDGINLYEEVKANSKLITHKDELEDIALYGNEQVFGLFADEHLRDTNTPENHITEPSIKEMLEFSINRSKNFIKTGCNGFFVMAEASQIDWAGHGNDYEYLMREMLDLEEGIKWAVEFAKKNDDTLVIVTADHETGGLLIEPSDPRKYENLDVKFSFNTGIGRGSHTGIPVPIFAMGPGSENFTGTLDNTDVHKALLEAAYQDSSGSCVSN
;
A
#
# COMPACT_ATOMS: atom_id res chain seq x y z
N ARG A 1 -16.40 2.49 -3.78
CA ARG A 1 -17.74 2.83 -3.23
C ARG A 1 -18.74 1.70 -3.43
N LYS A 2 -18.74 1.04 -4.58
CA LYS A 2 -19.71 -0.05 -4.90
C LYS A 2 -19.74 -1.19 -3.88
N PHE A 3 -18.62 -1.55 -3.29
CA PHE A 3 -18.54 -2.60 -2.25
C PHE A 3 -19.22 -2.21 -0.93
N PHE A 4 -19.55 -0.94 -0.74
CA PHE A 4 -20.19 -0.40 0.45
C PHE A 4 -21.69 -0.14 0.24
N MET A 5 -22.18 -0.13 -1.01
CA MET A 5 -23.55 0.21 -1.39
C MET A 5 -24.31 -1.02 -1.86
N THR A 6 -25.62 -1.02 -1.66
CA THR A 6 -26.52 -2.06 -2.17
C THR A 6 -26.70 -1.93 -3.69
N GLU A 7 -27.17 -2.98 -4.35
CA GLU A 7 -27.49 -2.97 -5.79
C GLU A 7 -28.53 -1.89 -6.14
N GLU A 8 -29.54 -1.67 -5.28
CA GLU A 8 -30.56 -0.64 -5.47
C GLU A 8 -29.99 0.78 -5.47
N GLU A 9 -28.84 0.96 -4.83
CA GLU A 9 -28.13 2.24 -4.71
C GLU A 9 -26.91 2.35 -5.64
N GLY A 10 -26.79 1.41 -6.59
CA GLY A 10 -25.71 1.39 -7.58
C GLY A 10 -24.44 0.69 -7.13
N GLY A 11 -24.49 -0.03 -6.01
CA GLY A 11 -23.40 -0.89 -5.52
C GLY A 11 -23.53 -2.35 -5.99
N ILE A 12 -22.86 -3.24 -5.26
CA ILE A 12 -22.83 -4.69 -5.55
C ILE A 12 -23.15 -5.56 -4.32
N ARG A 13 -23.63 -4.97 -3.22
CA ARG A 13 -23.96 -5.73 -2.01
C ARG A 13 -25.35 -6.34 -2.11
N GLU A 14 -25.42 -7.65 -1.88
CA GLU A 14 -26.68 -8.44 -1.92
C GLU A 14 -27.33 -8.61 -0.54
N ASP A 15 -26.63 -8.23 0.55
CA ASP A 15 -27.12 -8.40 1.92
C ASP A 15 -28.10 -7.31 2.40
N GLY A 16 -28.41 -6.34 1.54
CA GLY A 16 -29.32 -5.24 1.85
C GLY A 16 -28.77 -4.19 2.82
N ILE A 17 -27.49 -4.24 3.16
CA ILE A 17 -26.85 -3.32 4.09
C ILE A 17 -26.10 -2.22 3.30
N ASN A 18 -26.46 -0.95 3.53
CA ASN A 18 -25.74 0.18 2.99
C ASN A 18 -24.65 0.64 3.98
N LEU A 19 -23.43 0.07 3.83
CA LEU A 19 -22.27 0.47 4.65
C LEU A 19 -21.78 1.88 4.31
N TYR A 20 -22.06 2.39 3.12
CA TYR A 20 -21.65 3.76 2.74
C TYR A 20 -22.35 4.80 3.62
N GLU A 21 -23.66 4.69 3.81
CA GLU A 21 -24.41 5.59 4.68
C GLU A 21 -24.05 5.36 6.16
N GLU A 22 -23.76 4.13 6.57
CA GLU A 22 -23.32 3.84 7.93
C GLU A 22 -21.95 4.48 8.24
N VAL A 23 -20.98 4.35 7.33
CA VAL A 23 -19.66 5.00 7.45
C VAL A 23 -19.82 6.52 7.49
N LYS A 24 -20.63 7.08 6.60
CA LYS A 24 -20.89 8.52 6.53
C LYS A 24 -21.54 9.08 7.79
N ALA A 25 -22.39 8.29 8.45
CA ALA A 25 -23.05 8.68 9.69
C ALA A 25 -22.11 8.64 10.92
N ASN A 26 -21.15 7.72 10.94
CA ASN A 26 -20.33 7.43 12.12
C ASN A 26 -18.86 7.83 12.01
N SER A 27 -18.43 8.32 10.82
CA SER A 27 -17.02 8.58 10.51
C SER A 27 -16.89 9.74 9.54
N LYS A 28 -15.69 10.23 9.36
CA LYS A 28 -15.39 11.18 8.29
C LYS A 28 -15.17 10.39 7.00
N LEU A 29 -16.14 10.44 6.10
CA LEU A 29 -16.03 9.87 4.74
C LEU A 29 -15.48 10.93 3.80
N ILE A 30 -14.46 10.56 3.00
CA ILE A 30 -13.88 11.37 1.94
C ILE A 30 -13.88 10.59 0.63
N THR A 31 -14.12 11.28 -0.47
CA THR A 31 -14.25 10.68 -1.81
C THR A 31 -13.37 11.35 -2.86
N HIS A 32 -12.66 12.40 -2.49
CA HIS A 32 -11.75 13.17 -3.33
C HIS A 32 -10.45 13.46 -2.59
N LYS A 33 -9.31 13.39 -3.25
CA LYS A 33 -8.00 13.59 -2.61
C LYS A 33 -7.82 14.97 -1.98
N ASP A 34 -8.42 16.00 -2.56
CA ASP A 34 -8.33 17.37 -2.01
C ASP A 34 -8.94 17.46 -0.61
N GLU A 35 -9.89 16.56 -0.28
CA GLU A 35 -10.47 16.49 1.06
C GLU A 35 -9.48 16.00 2.13
N LEU A 36 -8.35 15.39 1.72
CA LEU A 36 -7.28 15.00 2.65
C LEU A 36 -6.66 16.20 3.36
N GLU A 37 -6.56 17.35 2.67
CA GLU A 37 -6.02 18.60 3.22
C GLU A 37 -6.98 19.25 4.23
N ASP A 38 -8.29 19.06 4.03
CA ASP A 38 -9.33 19.62 4.90
C ASP A 38 -9.51 18.86 6.22
N ILE A 39 -8.96 17.63 6.31
CA ILE A 39 -9.10 16.82 7.50
C ILE A 39 -8.12 17.29 8.57
N ALA A 40 -8.67 17.64 9.73
CA ALA A 40 -7.85 17.98 10.87
C ALA A 40 -6.95 16.80 11.26
N LEU A 41 -5.65 16.99 11.14
CA LEU A 41 -4.67 15.96 11.56
C LEU A 41 -4.78 15.64 13.07
N TYR A 42 -5.44 16.48 13.84
CA TYR A 42 -5.60 16.38 15.29
C TYR A 42 -6.97 15.85 15.76
N GLY A 43 -7.85 15.48 14.83
CA GLY A 43 -9.16 14.91 15.16
C GLY A 43 -9.07 13.45 15.57
N ASN A 44 -9.94 13.03 16.50
CA ASN A 44 -10.05 11.63 16.96
C ASN A 44 -11.04 10.82 16.13
N GLU A 45 -11.70 11.42 15.16
CA GLU A 45 -12.68 10.75 14.30
C GLU A 45 -12.01 9.72 13.40
N GLN A 46 -12.71 8.64 13.14
CA GLN A 46 -12.29 7.65 12.14
C GLN A 46 -12.46 8.24 10.73
N VAL A 47 -11.50 8.00 9.85
CA VAL A 47 -11.53 8.48 8.47
C VAL A 47 -11.60 7.29 7.51
N PHE A 48 -12.52 7.38 6.55
CA PHE A 48 -12.63 6.46 5.42
C PHE A 48 -12.43 7.21 4.12
N GLY A 49 -11.46 6.81 3.31
CA GLY A 49 -11.25 7.31 1.95
C GLY A 49 -11.78 6.31 0.92
N LEU A 50 -12.84 6.66 0.21
CA LEU A 50 -13.43 5.86 -0.86
C LEU A 50 -13.33 6.64 -2.17
N PHE A 51 -12.12 6.76 -2.71
CA PHE A 51 -11.80 7.66 -3.83
C PHE A 51 -12.30 7.15 -5.19
N ALA A 52 -12.51 5.84 -5.36
CA ALA A 52 -12.99 5.22 -6.58
C ALA A 52 -14.29 4.43 -6.33
N ASP A 53 -14.98 4.05 -7.41
CA ASP A 53 -16.16 3.18 -7.32
C ASP A 53 -15.79 1.74 -6.99
N GLU A 54 -14.73 1.23 -7.60
CA GLU A 54 -14.17 -0.10 -7.36
C GLU A 54 -12.72 0.02 -6.87
N HIS A 55 -11.78 -0.04 -7.79
CA HIS A 55 -10.34 0.11 -7.53
C HIS A 55 -9.87 1.49 -7.96
N LEU A 56 -8.78 1.96 -7.37
CA LEU A 56 -8.07 3.12 -7.87
C LEU A 56 -7.61 2.83 -9.31
N ARG A 57 -7.62 3.84 -10.16
CA ARG A 57 -7.22 3.71 -11.55
C ARG A 57 -5.71 3.66 -11.69
N ASP A 58 -5.27 3.15 -12.83
CA ASP A 58 -3.84 3.17 -13.17
C ASP A 58 -3.32 4.61 -13.23
N THR A 59 -2.06 4.82 -12.86
CA THR A 59 -1.42 6.14 -12.75
C THR A 59 -1.40 6.92 -14.08
N ASN A 60 -1.62 6.25 -15.22
CA ASN A 60 -1.68 6.89 -16.54
C ASN A 60 -3.09 7.43 -16.88
N THR A 61 -4.08 7.15 -16.06
CA THR A 61 -5.45 7.66 -16.28
C THR A 61 -5.52 9.13 -15.83
N PRO A 62 -5.91 10.08 -16.72
CA PRO A 62 -5.90 11.51 -16.39
C PRO A 62 -6.71 11.88 -15.14
N GLU A 63 -7.83 11.20 -14.92
CA GLU A 63 -8.70 11.42 -13.77
C GLU A 63 -8.08 11.00 -12.44
N ASN A 64 -7.12 10.05 -12.46
CA ASN A 64 -6.40 9.64 -11.28
C ASN A 64 -5.74 10.83 -10.58
N HIS A 65 -4.99 11.63 -11.33
CA HIS A 65 -4.28 12.78 -10.77
C HIS A 65 -5.18 13.90 -10.24
N ILE A 66 -6.46 13.90 -10.60
CA ILE A 66 -7.42 14.94 -10.18
C ILE A 66 -8.18 14.51 -8.90
N THR A 67 -8.60 13.26 -8.83
CA THR A 67 -9.56 12.81 -7.81
C THR A 67 -9.00 11.79 -6.83
N GLU A 68 -8.05 10.99 -7.27
CA GLU A 68 -7.51 9.86 -6.52
C GLU A 68 -6.11 10.21 -5.95
N PRO A 69 -5.84 9.88 -4.68
CA PRO A 69 -4.52 10.11 -4.09
C PRO A 69 -3.50 9.07 -4.57
N SER A 70 -2.25 9.47 -4.70
CA SER A 70 -1.11 8.57 -4.87
C SER A 70 -0.82 7.77 -3.59
N ILE A 71 -0.02 6.72 -3.70
CA ILE A 71 0.48 5.96 -2.54
C ILE A 71 1.20 6.88 -1.56
N LYS A 72 2.02 7.81 -2.07
CA LYS A 72 2.72 8.78 -1.24
C LYS A 72 1.74 9.68 -0.45
N GLU A 73 0.72 10.24 -1.11
CA GLU A 73 -0.26 11.11 -0.46
C GLU A 73 -1.04 10.36 0.63
N MET A 74 -1.43 9.11 0.38
CA MET A 74 -2.10 8.27 1.37
C MET A 74 -1.20 7.91 2.55
N LEU A 75 0.06 7.57 2.31
CA LEU A 75 1.05 7.31 3.37
C LEU A 75 1.31 8.56 4.21
N GLU A 76 1.55 9.69 3.56
CA GLU A 76 1.81 10.96 4.22
C GLU A 76 0.66 11.37 5.13
N PHE A 77 -0.57 11.31 4.63
CA PHE A 77 -1.77 11.58 5.42
C PHE A 77 -1.88 10.62 6.62
N SER A 78 -1.79 9.31 6.36
CA SER A 78 -2.00 8.28 7.39
C SER A 78 -0.97 8.38 8.51
N ILE A 79 0.30 8.55 8.19
CA ILE A 79 1.38 8.65 9.18
C ILE A 79 1.30 9.97 9.94
N ASN A 80 1.08 11.10 9.27
CA ASN A 80 0.97 12.39 9.94
C ASN A 80 -0.24 12.42 10.90
N ARG A 81 -1.35 11.80 10.51
CA ARG A 81 -2.51 11.67 11.38
C ARG A 81 -2.23 10.72 12.56
N SER A 82 -1.61 9.56 12.30
CA SER A 82 -1.28 8.58 13.34
C SER A 82 -0.33 9.11 14.40
N LYS A 83 0.63 9.94 14.03
CA LYS A 83 1.54 10.62 14.99
C LYS A 83 0.81 11.45 16.04
N ASN A 84 -0.37 11.94 15.75
CA ASN A 84 -1.13 12.73 16.71
C ASN A 84 -1.76 11.87 17.80
N PHE A 85 -2.06 10.60 17.52
CA PHE A 85 -2.55 9.66 18.53
C PHE A 85 -1.46 9.29 19.54
N ILE A 86 -0.19 9.28 19.16
CA ILE A 86 0.94 9.10 20.10
C ILE A 86 0.93 10.19 21.17
N LYS A 87 0.65 11.45 20.77
CA LYS A 87 0.55 12.58 21.72
C LYS A 87 -0.62 12.45 22.68
N THR A 88 -1.61 11.61 22.38
CA THR A 88 -2.79 11.35 23.22
C THR A 88 -2.68 10.06 24.04
N GLY A 89 -1.51 9.42 24.04
CA GLY A 89 -1.19 8.28 24.91
C GLY A 89 -1.10 6.93 24.19
N CYS A 90 -1.17 6.89 22.86
CA CYS A 90 -0.83 5.69 22.10
C CYS A 90 0.68 5.47 22.05
N ASN A 91 1.14 4.22 22.15
CA ASN A 91 2.57 3.90 22.14
C ASN A 91 3.22 3.97 20.76
N GLY A 92 2.42 3.89 19.69
CA GLY A 92 2.90 3.90 18.34
C GLY A 92 1.75 3.83 17.32
N PHE A 93 2.10 3.58 16.08
CA PHE A 93 1.16 3.37 14.99
C PHE A 93 1.64 2.23 14.09
N PHE A 94 0.70 1.64 13.38
CA PHE A 94 0.95 0.71 12.28
C PHE A 94 0.21 1.22 11.04
N VAL A 95 0.93 1.32 9.92
CA VAL A 95 0.36 1.69 8.62
C VAL A 95 0.77 0.64 7.61
N MET A 96 -0.20 0.07 6.91
CA MET A 96 0.01 -0.78 5.73
C MET A 96 -0.49 -0.03 4.49
N ALA A 97 0.33 0.04 3.47
CA ALA A 97 -0.03 0.59 2.17
C ALA A 97 0.20 -0.48 1.10
N GLU A 98 -0.76 -0.63 0.22
CA GLU A 98 -0.72 -1.59 -0.87
C GLU A 98 -0.71 -0.88 -2.22
N ALA A 99 0.29 -1.19 -3.06
CA ALA A 99 0.37 -0.77 -4.45
C ALA A 99 -0.24 -1.85 -5.36
N SER A 100 -1.53 -2.10 -5.21
CA SER A 100 -2.24 -3.23 -5.80
C SER A 100 -2.24 -3.25 -7.34
N GLN A 101 -2.06 -2.11 -7.98
CA GLN A 101 -2.04 -1.99 -9.44
C GLN A 101 -0.82 -2.65 -10.09
N ILE A 102 0.25 -2.89 -9.32
CA ILE A 102 1.44 -3.63 -9.78
C ILE A 102 1.06 -5.09 -10.11
N ASP A 103 0.27 -5.72 -9.25
CA ASP A 103 -0.26 -7.07 -9.47
C ASP A 103 -1.16 -7.12 -10.72
N TRP A 104 -2.03 -6.13 -10.91
CA TRP A 104 -2.89 -6.03 -12.07
C TRP A 104 -2.11 -5.90 -13.38
N ALA A 105 -1.02 -5.13 -13.36
CA ALA A 105 -0.10 -5.03 -14.50
C ALA A 105 0.58 -6.38 -14.79
N GLY A 106 0.98 -7.12 -13.76
CA GLY A 106 1.49 -8.48 -13.86
C GLY A 106 0.48 -9.46 -14.46
N HIS A 107 -0.78 -9.42 -14.02
CA HIS A 107 -1.87 -10.19 -14.62
C HIS A 107 -2.11 -9.85 -16.09
N GLY A 108 -1.93 -8.57 -16.45
CA GLY A 108 -2.02 -8.09 -17.82
C GLY A 108 -0.80 -8.45 -18.68
N ASN A 109 0.30 -8.90 -18.09
CA ASN A 109 1.62 -9.02 -18.73
C ASN A 109 2.06 -7.70 -19.40
N ASP A 110 1.71 -6.57 -18.76
CA ASP A 110 1.96 -5.21 -19.25
C ASP A 110 3.09 -4.55 -18.46
N TYR A 111 4.30 -4.56 -19.04
CA TYR A 111 5.47 -4.00 -18.36
C TYR A 111 5.44 -2.47 -18.27
N GLU A 112 4.83 -1.77 -19.22
CA GLU A 112 4.74 -0.31 -19.18
C GLU A 112 3.83 0.15 -18.05
N TYR A 113 2.72 -0.54 -17.87
CA TYR A 113 1.82 -0.34 -16.73
C TYR A 113 2.56 -0.67 -15.42
N LEU A 114 3.19 -1.85 -15.34
CA LEU A 114 3.94 -2.28 -14.17
C LEU A 114 5.01 -1.27 -13.77
N MET A 115 5.77 -0.73 -14.73
CA MET A 115 6.82 0.25 -14.46
C MET A 115 6.25 1.57 -13.92
N ARG A 116 5.12 2.03 -14.42
CA ARG A 116 4.47 3.26 -13.91
C ARG A 116 4.02 3.09 -12.45
N GLU A 117 3.38 1.98 -12.14
CA GLU A 117 2.93 1.69 -10.78
C GLU A 117 4.10 1.47 -9.81
N MET A 118 5.16 0.83 -10.27
CA MET A 118 6.41 0.71 -9.50
C MET A 118 7.05 2.07 -9.20
N LEU A 119 6.98 3.04 -10.11
CA LEU A 119 7.48 4.40 -9.89
C LEU A 119 6.62 5.16 -8.88
N ASP A 120 5.30 4.98 -8.87
CA ASP A 120 4.42 5.57 -7.85
C ASP A 120 4.72 4.97 -6.46
N LEU A 121 4.89 3.65 -6.37
CA LEU A 121 5.31 2.99 -5.14
C LEU A 121 6.68 3.50 -4.67
N GLU A 122 7.64 3.68 -5.59
CA GLU A 122 8.98 4.18 -5.27
C GLU A 122 8.93 5.55 -4.60
N GLU A 123 8.08 6.46 -5.06
CA GLU A 123 7.90 7.77 -4.44
C GLU A 123 7.33 7.65 -3.01
N GLY A 124 6.39 6.74 -2.78
CA GLY A 124 5.91 6.42 -1.43
C GLY A 124 7.01 5.85 -0.52
N ILE A 125 7.80 4.91 -1.04
CA ILE A 125 8.93 4.32 -0.31
C ILE A 125 9.99 5.38 0.02
N LYS A 126 10.37 6.23 -0.93
CA LYS A 126 11.31 7.35 -0.69
C LYS A 126 10.84 8.23 0.46
N TRP A 127 9.56 8.59 0.45
CA TRP A 127 8.99 9.41 1.50
C TRP A 127 9.03 8.69 2.86
N ALA A 128 8.65 7.41 2.93
CA ALA A 128 8.65 6.62 4.16
C ALA A 128 10.07 6.45 4.73
N VAL A 129 11.05 6.21 3.88
CA VAL A 129 12.47 6.11 4.26
C VAL A 129 12.99 7.44 4.81
N GLU A 130 12.68 8.57 4.16
CA GLU A 130 13.08 9.89 4.67
C GLU A 130 12.36 10.27 5.98
N PHE A 131 11.13 9.79 6.15
CA PHE A 131 10.42 9.91 7.43
C PHE A 131 11.12 9.12 8.53
N ALA A 132 11.45 7.85 8.28
CA ALA A 132 12.13 6.99 9.27
C ALA A 132 13.52 7.49 9.63
N LYS A 133 14.28 8.05 8.69
CA LYS A 133 15.58 8.70 8.97
C LYS A 133 15.47 9.87 9.93
N LYS A 134 14.30 10.52 10.03
CA LYS A 134 14.03 11.64 10.93
C LYS A 134 13.34 11.21 12.22
N ASN A 135 12.89 9.97 12.29
CA ASN A 135 12.17 9.36 13.41
C ASN A 135 12.77 7.96 13.60
N ASP A 136 13.82 7.89 14.40
CA ASP A 136 14.67 6.71 14.58
C ASP A 136 13.99 5.53 15.29
N ASP A 137 12.78 5.73 15.79
CA ASP A 137 11.87 4.74 16.35
C ASP A 137 10.92 4.09 15.29
N THR A 138 11.15 4.36 14.01
CA THR A 138 10.28 3.90 12.93
C THR A 138 10.91 2.75 12.14
N LEU A 139 10.22 1.62 12.08
CA LEU A 139 10.52 0.48 11.21
C LEU A 139 9.77 0.63 9.90
N VAL A 140 10.48 0.57 8.78
CA VAL A 140 9.91 0.51 7.42
C VAL A 140 10.19 -0.85 6.82
N ILE A 141 9.16 -1.49 6.29
CA ILE A 141 9.26 -2.78 5.59
C ILE A 141 8.65 -2.62 4.20
N VAL A 142 9.32 -3.16 3.20
CA VAL A 142 8.83 -3.23 1.81
C VAL A 142 8.91 -4.66 1.36
N THR A 143 7.80 -5.23 0.93
CA THR A 143 7.71 -6.60 0.44
C THR A 143 6.52 -6.73 -0.52
N ALA A 144 6.36 -7.90 -1.11
CA ALA A 144 5.15 -8.33 -1.81
C ALA A 144 4.56 -9.55 -1.11
N ASP A 145 3.30 -9.81 -1.34
CA ASP A 145 2.60 -11.03 -0.90
C ASP A 145 2.90 -12.22 -1.83
N HIS A 146 3.13 -11.96 -3.13
CA HIS A 146 3.51 -12.94 -4.15
C HIS A 146 4.12 -12.25 -5.38
N GLU A 147 4.62 -13.05 -6.29
CA GLU A 147 5.00 -12.67 -7.64
C GLU A 147 3.80 -12.86 -8.59
N THR A 148 3.69 -12.02 -9.62
CA THR A 148 2.63 -12.09 -10.64
C THR A 148 3.18 -11.98 -12.06
N GLY A 149 2.71 -12.86 -12.94
CA GLY A 149 3.06 -12.86 -14.36
C GLY A 149 4.27 -13.70 -14.73
N GLY A 150 5.05 -14.17 -13.76
CA GLY A 150 6.32 -14.84 -14.03
C GLY A 150 7.31 -13.91 -14.71
N LEU A 151 7.45 -12.66 -14.19
CA LEU A 151 8.27 -11.60 -14.76
C LEU A 151 9.75 -12.01 -14.77
N LEU A 152 10.36 -11.88 -15.95
CA LEU A 152 11.80 -12.01 -16.15
C LEU A 152 12.39 -10.71 -16.66
N ILE A 153 13.55 -10.36 -16.14
CA ILE A 153 14.36 -9.25 -16.59
C ILE A 153 15.63 -9.84 -17.20
N GLU A 154 15.79 -9.66 -18.51
CA GLU A 154 16.87 -10.24 -19.29
C GLU A 154 17.68 -9.14 -20.00
N PRO A 155 18.97 -9.34 -20.25
CA PRO A 155 19.70 -8.46 -21.16
C PRO A 155 19.10 -8.58 -22.58
N SER A 156 18.89 -7.44 -23.25
CA SER A 156 18.34 -7.42 -24.61
C SER A 156 19.22 -8.12 -25.63
N ASP A 157 20.54 -8.09 -25.44
CA ASP A 157 21.53 -8.89 -26.17
C ASP A 157 22.50 -9.57 -25.19
N PRO A 158 22.38 -10.89 -24.97
CA PRO A 158 23.20 -11.63 -24.01
C PRO A 158 24.71 -11.65 -24.35
N ARG A 159 25.10 -11.15 -25.53
CA ARG A 159 26.50 -11.05 -25.98
C ARG A 159 27.11 -9.67 -25.74
N LYS A 160 26.29 -8.68 -25.30
CA LYS A 160 26.74 -7.31 -25.03
C LYS A 160 26.63 -7.03 -23.52
N TYR A 161 27.78 -7.06 -22.85
CA TYR A 161 27.86 -6.77 -21.41
C TYR A 161 28.01 -5.26 -21.09
N GLU A 162 28.18 -4.40 -22.12
CA GLU A 162 28.52 -2.99 -21.94
C GLU A 162 27.34 -2.03 -22.05
N ASN A 163 26.21 -2.45 -22.61
CA ASN A 163 24.97 -1.67 -22.66
C ASN A 163 23.85 -2.50 -22.04
N LEU A 164 23.40 -2.07 -20.87
CA LEU A 164 22.34 -2.70 -20.10
C LEU A 164 20.95 -2.32 -20.63
N ASP A 165 20.73 -2.45 -21.92
CA ASP A 165 19.35 -2.50 -22.42
C ASP A 165 18.73 -3.81 -21.87
N VAL A 166 17.68 -3.68 -21.10
CA VAL A 166 16.95 -4.82 -20.55
C VAL A 166 15.72 -5.14 -21.38
N LYS A 167 15.37 -6.40 -21.43
CA LYS A 167 14.14 -6.91 -21.99
C LYS A 167 13.29 -7.48 -20.86
N PHE A 168 12.03 -7.12 -20.85
CA PHE A 168 11.04 -7.70 -19.97
C PHE A 168 10.28 -8.80 -20.71
N SER A 169 10.08 -9.93 -20.05
CA SER A 169 9.23 -11.01 -20.53
C SER A 169 8.43 -11.62 -19.38
N PHE A 170 7.26 -12.15 -19.72
CA PHE A 170 6.39 -12.81 -18.76
C PHE A 170 6.24 -14.28 -19.16
N ASN A 171 6.22 -15.18 -18.17
CA ASN A 171 6.13 -16.63 -18.39
C ASN A 171 4.74 -17.20 -18.16
N THR A 172 3.79 -16.38 -17.74
CA THR A 172 2.39 -16.79 -17.63
C THR A 172 1.61 -16.30 -18.87
N GLY A 173 0.45 -16.90 -19.14
CA GLY A 173 -0.28 -16.63 -20.39
C GLY A 173 -0.72 -15.18 -20.53
N ILE A 174 -0.65 -14.62 -21.74
CA ILE A 174 -1.07 -13.26 -22.08
C ILE A 174 -2.52 -13.01 -21.66
N GLY A 175 -2.73 -11.91 -20.92
CA GLY A 175 -4.06 -11.48 -20.43
C GLY A 175 -4.68 -12.40 -19.37
N ARG A 176 -3.92 -13.35 -18.85
CA ARG A 176 -4.24 -14.28 -17.76
C ARG A 176 -3.02 -14.60 -16.94
N GLY A 177 -2.17 -13.61 -16.72
CA GLY A 177 -1.03 -13.74 -15.83
C GLY A 177 -1.50 -14.33 -14.50
N SER A 178 -0.77 -15.30 -13.98
CA SER A 178 -1.05 -15.95 -12.71
C SER A 178 0.11 -15.73 -11.75
N HIS A 179 -0.17 -15.91 -10.48
CA HIS A 179 0.88 -15.88 -9.45
C HIS A 179 1.82 -17.05 -9.62
N THR A 180 3.10 -16.84 -9.33
CA THR A 180 4.09 -17.94 -9.29
C THR A 180 4.56 -18.16 -7.86
N GLY A 181 5.19 -19.32 -7.62
CA GLY A 181 5.77 -19.66 -6.33
C GLY A 181 7.21 -19.15 -6.14
N ILE A 182 7.64 -18.14 -6.88
CA ILE A 182 8.98 -17.57 -6.75
C ILE A 182 9.01 -16.73 -5.46
N PRO A 183 10.07 -16.89 -4.62
CA PRO A 183 10.24 -16.04 -3.44
C PRO A 183 10.33 -14.58 -3.81
N VAL A 184 9.59 -13.73 -3.09
CA VAL A 184 9.63 -12.27 -3.26
C VAL A 184 10.61 -11.65 -2.25
N PRO A 185 11.26 -10.52 -2.59
CA PRO A 185 12.18 -9.86 -1.67
C PRO A 185 11.44 -9.19 -0.52
N ILE A 186 12.11 -9.15 0.65
CA ILE A 186 11.72 -8.32 1.78
C ILE A 186 12.88 -7.40 2.13
N PHE A 187 12.59 -6.11 2.27
CA PHE A 187 13.53 -5.08 2.69
C PHE A 187 13.02 -4.46 3.98
N ALA A 188 13.90 -4.26 4.95
CA ALA A 188 13.55 -3.64 6.21
C ALA A 188 14.62 -2.63 6.63
N MET A 189 14.19 -1.53 7.26
CA MET A 189 15.06 -0.48 7.80
C MET A 189 14.47 0.08 9.08
N GLY A 190 15.29 0.26 10.10
CA GLY A 190 14.91 0.79 11.41
C GLY A 190 14.99 -0.26 12.51
N PRO A 191 14.50 0.06 13.73
CA PRO A 191 14.54 -0.87 14.87
C PRO A 191 13.80 -2.17 14.57
N GLY A 192 14.41 -3.33 14.89
CA GLY A 192 13.84 -4.64 14.64
C GLY A 192 13.97 -5.14 13.19
N SER A 193 14.66 -4.38 12.31
CA SER A 193 14.87 -4.79 10.91
C SER A 193 15.67 -6.08 10.75
N GLU A 194 16.48 -6.45 11.73
CA GLU A 194 17.24 -7.70 11.80
C GLU A 194 16.35 -8.95 11.79
N ASN A 195 15.09 -8.83 12.24
CA ASN A 195 14.12 -9.93 12.26
C ASN A 195 13.61 -10.29 10.86
N PHE A 196 13.89 -9.47 9.84
CA PHE A 196 13.42 -9.66 8.46
C PHE A 196 14.55 -10.10 7.52
N THR A 197 15.52 -10.86 8.02
CA THR A 197 16.67 -11.35 7.24
C THR A 197 16.53 -12.82 6.87
N GLY A 198 17.13 -13.22 5.73
CA GLY A 198 17.11 -14.60 5.26
C GLY A 198 15.85 -14.96 4.47
N THR A 199 15.50 -16.24 4.45
CA THR A 199 14.27 -16.74 3.83
C THR A 199 13.25 -17.03 4.91
N LEU A 200 12.12 -16.35 4.82
CA LEU A 200 11.03 -16.44 5.79
C LEU A 200 9.80 -17.07 5.13
N ASP A 201 9.01 -17.78 5.92
CA ASP A 201 7.63 -18.09 5.56
C ASP A 201 6.79 -16.80 5.73
N ASN A 202 5.74 -16.60 4.92
CA ASN A 202 4.89 -15.40 5.03
C ASN A 202 4.27 -15.25 6.43
N THR A 203 4.01 -16.34 7.13
CA THR A 203 3.51 -16.35 8.52
C THR A 203 4.56 -15.91 9.54
N ASP A 204 5.85 -16.00 9.23
CA ASP A 204 6.93 -15.55 10.11
C ASP A 204 7.07 -14.02 10.06
N VAL A 205 6.66 -13.37 8.97
CA VAL A 205 6.59 -11.90 8.88
C VAL A 205 5.68 -11.33 9.97
N HIS A 206 4.52 -11.98 10.24
CA HIS A 206 3.63 -11.58 11.32
C HIS A 206 4.31 -11.65 12.69
N LYS A 207 5.07 -12.73 12.96
CA LYS A 207 5.78 -12.88 14.23
C LYS A 207 6.85 -11.81 14.40
N ALA A 208 7.64 -11.57 13.34
CA ALA A 208 8.67 -10.54 13.34
C ALA A 208 8.08 -9.12 13.54
N LEU A 209 6.92 -8.82 12.95
CA LEU A 209 6.19 -7.57 13.17
C LEU A 209 5.74 -7.41 14.64
N LEU A 210 5.20 -8.48 15.24
CA LEU A 210 4.80 -8.45 16.65
C LEU A 210 6.00 -8.25 17.57
N GLU A 211 7.11 -8.94 17.32
CA GLU A 211 8.34 -8.77 18.09
C GLU A 211 8.87 -7.33 18.00
N ALA A 212 8.89 -6.75 16.81
CA ALA A 212 9.31 -5.37 16.62
C ALA A 212 8.38 -4.37 17.32
N ALA A 213 7.05 -4.61 17.29
CA ALA A 213 6.06 -3.74 17.91
C ALA A 213 6.05 -3.83 19.45
N TYR A 214 6.40 -5.00 20.02
CA TYR A 214 6.32 -5.22 21.48
C TYR A 214 7.63 -4.99 22.21
N GLN A 215 8.73 -4.69 21.52
CA GLN A 215 10.03 -4.49 22.16
C GLN A 215 10.05 -3.38 23.23
N ASP A 216 8.99 -2.56 23.34
CA ASP A 216 8.93 -1.51 24.36
C ASP A 216 7.49 -1.10 24.79
N SER A 217 6.49 -1.97 24.70
CA SER A 217 5.09 -1.57 24.92
C SER A 217 4.53 -1.99 26.27
N SER A 218 4.51 -1.10 27.22
CA SER A 218 3.74 -1.22 28.48
C SER A 218 2.45 -0.37 28.52
N GLY A 219 1.94 0.11 27.37
CA GLY A 219 0.80 1.02 27.32
C GLY A 219 -0.31 0.60 26.38
N SER A 220 -1.56 0.75 26.80
CA SER A 220 -2.74 0.67 25.94
C SER A 220 -3.13 2.06 25.45
N CYS A 221 -3.47 2.19 24.16
CA CYS A 221 -4.20 3.37 23.70
C CYS A 221 -5.53 3.44 24.46
N VAL A 222 -5.68 4.41 25.32
CA VAL A 222 -6.95 4.67 25.99
C VAL A 222 -7.73 5.62 25.10
N SER A 223 -8.77 5.10 24.43
CA SER A 223 -9.80 5.94 23.83
C SER A 223 -10.59 6.58 24.98
N ASN A 224 -10.40 7.86 25.20
CA ASN A 224 -11.32 8.68 25.98
C ASN A 224 -12.49 9.14 25.13
#